data_509eb71d3109f74ea226ef228923181f
#
_entry.id   509eb71d3109f74ea226ef228923181f
#
_cell.length_a   1.000
_cell.length_b   1.000
_cell.length_c   1.000
_cell.angle_alpha   90.00
_cell.angle_beta   90.00
_cell.angle_gamma   90.00
#
_symmetry.space_group_name_H-M   'P 1'
#
loop_
_entity.id
_entity.type
_entity.pdbx_description
1 polymer ?
#
loop_
_entity_poly.entity_id
_entity_poly.type
_entity_poly.pdbx_seq_one_letter_code
_entity_poly.pdbx_strand_id
1 'polypeptide(L)'
;MTFSFALDYFICVFICCNAVLQLAAHRADLSMLQIIRNTKLTYLISTGLIFFSAYLFFTTDNRIINDFEGGLDANQQAVIFFLSALSSFFFTGLVASTFNSSTHKKSTQNIGGLASYRNYRLIESLNKKWMNLRE
;
A
#
# COMPACT_ATOMS: atom_id res chain seq x y z
N MET A 1 20.72 -6.31 -16.01
CA MET A 1 19.68 -5.28 -16.26
C MET A 1 20.01 -4.12 -15.35
N THR A 2 20.58 -3.06 -15.87
CA THR A 2 20.85 -1.84 -15.09
C THR A 2 19.57 -1.01 -15.06
N PHE A 3 18.69 -1.33 -14.14
CA PHE A 3 17.62 -0.41 -13.79
C PHE A 3 18.26 0.84 -13.17
N SER A 4 17.74 2.01 -13.49
CA SER A 4 18.22 3.23 -12.86
C SER A 4 18.01 3.13 -11.35
N PHE A 5 18.93 3.64 -10.54
CA PHE A 5 18.85 3.63 -9.09
C PHE A 5 17.49 4.18 -8.56
N ALA A 6 16.92 5.15 -9.28
CA ALA A 6 15.60 5.70 -9.00
C ALA A 6 14.48 4.66 -9.06
N LEU A 7 14.53 3.75 -10.04
CA LEU A 7 13.53 2.71 -10.22
C LEU A 7 13.67 1.62 -9.14
N ASP A 8 14.89 1.24 -8.81
CA ASP A 8 15.15 0.26 -7.74
C ASP A 8 14.68 0.80 -6.41
N TYR A 9 14.96 2.07 -6.13
CA TYR A 9 14.49 2.74 -4.92
C TYR A 9 12.96 2.81 -4.87
N PHE A 10 12.32 3.17 -5.98
CA PHE A 10 10.85 3.18 -6.09
C PHE A 10 10.25 1.80 -5.78
N ILE A 11 10.78 0.73 -6.37
CA ILE A 11 10.28 -0.64 -6.18
C ILE A 11 10.46 -1.08 -4.72
N CYS A 12 11.62 -0.83 -4.13
CA CYS A 12 11.87 -1.18 -2.73
C CYS A 12 10.90 -0.48 -1.78
N VAL A 13 10.72 0.83 -1.94
CA VAL A 13 9.78 1.61 -1.12
C VAL A 13 8.35 1.15 -1.35
N PHE A 14 7.96 0.89 -2.60
CA PHE A 14 6.63 0.40 -2.96
C PHE A 14 6.30 -0.93 -2.27
N ILE A 15 7.21 -1.90 -2.30
CA ILE A 15 7.03 -3.21 -1.64
C ILE A 15 6.93 -3.02 -0.13
N CYS A 16 7.82 -2.22 0.45
CA CYS A 16 7.85 -1.95 1.88
C CYS A 16 6.56 -1.27 2.37
N CYS A 17 6.10 -0.25 1.64
CA CYS A 17 4.85 0.45 1.96
C CYS A 17 3.63 -0.47 1.86
N ASN A 18 3.55 -1.34 0.85
CA ASN A 18 2.46 -2.32 0.76
C ASN A 18 2.45 -3.26 1.96
N ALA A 19 3.62 -3.76 2.38
CA ALA A 19 3.73 -4.64 3.54
C ALA A 19 3.28 -3.95 4.83
N VAL A 20 3.74 -2.71 5.06
CA VAL A 20 3.36 -1.91 6.25
C VAL A 20 1.87 -1.58 6.23
N LEU A 21 1.30 -1.22 5.07
CA LEU A 21 -0.13 -0.95 4.92
C LEU A 21 -0.98 -2.18 5.27
N GLN A 22 -0.56 -3.39 4.89
CA GLN A 22 -1.27 -4.61 5.27
C GLN A 22 -1.22 -4.86 6.77
N LEU A 23 -0.08 -4.64 7.43
CA LEU A 23 0.04 -4.75 8.89
C LEU A 23 -0.84 -3.71 9.60
N ALA A 24 -0.81 -2.47 9.13
CA ALA A 24 -1.61 -1.37 9.68
C ALA A 24 -3.10 -1.62 9.50
N ALA A 25 -3.52 -2.03 8.30
CA ALA A 25 -4.91 -2.37 8.00
C ALA A 25 -5.43 -3.51 8.88
N HIS A 26 -4.58 -4.51 9.13
CA HIS A 26 -4.95 -5.63 10.00
C HIS A 26 -5.05 -5.20 11.47
N ARG A 27 -4.11 -4.39 11.97
CA ARG A 27 -4.15 -3.86 13.34
C ARG A 27 -5.31 -2.91 13.60
N ALA A 28 -5.64 -2.09 12.62
CA ALA A 28 -6.75 -1.14 12.71
C ALA A 28 -8.13 -1.78 12.36
N ASP A 29 -8.16 -3.08 12.09
CA ASP A 29 -9.36 -3.83 11.67
C ASP A 29 -10.08 -3.17 10.47
N LEU A 30 -9.29 -2.64 9.53
CA LEU A 30 -9.77 -2.02 8.31
C LEU A 30 -9.97 -3.09 7.23
N SER A 31 -11.09 -3.80 7.31
CA SER A 31 -11.41 -4.91 6.39
C SER A 31 -11.38 -4.53 4.91
N MET A 32 -11.58 -3.24 4.60
CA MET A 32 -11.54 -2.71 3.23
C MET A 32 -10.15 -2.74 2.60
N LEU A 33 -9.10 -2.59 3.41
CA LEU A 33 -7.71 -2.55 2.97
C LEU A 33 -6.98 -3.88 3.17
N GLN A 34 -7.61 -4.83 3.85
CA GLN A 34 -7.04 -6.15 4.07
C GLN A 34 -7.16 -6.99 2.80
N ILE A 35 -6.03 -7.39 2.24
CA ILE A 35 -5.95 -8.35 1.13
C ILE A 35 -6.04 -9.77 1.69
N ILE A 36 -5.33 -10.03 2.78
CA ILE A 36 -5.27 -11.32 3.46
C ILE A 36 -5.98 -11.22 4.81
N ARG A 37 -7.00 -12.04 5.03
CA ARG A 37 -7.80 -12.03 6.27
C ARG A 37 -7.16 -12.82 7.41
N ASN A 38 -6.27 -13.74 7.08
CA ASN A 38 -5.64 -14.57 8.11
C ASN A 38 -4.51 -13.79 8.78
N THR A 39 -4.67 -13.52 10.08
CA THR A 39 -3.73 -12.76 10.90
C THR A 39 -2.30 -13.26 10.82
N LYS A 40 -2.11 -14.57 11.02
CA LYS A 40 -0.77 -15.18 11.02
C LYS A 40 -0.11 -15.06 9.65
N LEU A 41 -0.88 -15.27 8.59
CA LEU A 41 -0.40 -15.19 7.22
C LEU A 41 -0.05 -13.76 6.83
N THR A 42 -0.86 -12.78 7.24
CA THR A 42 -0.58 -11.35 7.02
C THR A 42 0.74 -10.95 7.67
N TYR A 43 0.94 -11.29 8.94
CA TYR A 43 2.20 -10.98 9.64
C TYR A 43 3.39 -11.64 8.96
N LEU A 44 3.29 -12.93 8.62
CA LEU A 44 4.38 -13.68 7.98
C LEU A 44 4.76 -13.07 6.63
N ILE A 45 3.77 -12.85 5.77
CA ILE A 45 4.02 -12.31 4.41
C ILE A 45 4.52 -10.88 4.49
N SER A 46 3.90 -10.01 5.29
CA SER A 46 4.31 -8.61 5.38
C SER A 46 5.73 -8.47 5.97
N THR A 47 6.04 -9.22 7.00
CA THR A 47 7.40 -9.25 7.57
C THR A 47 8.40 -9.77 6.55
N GLY A 48 8.07 -10.86 5.85
CA GLY A 48 8.91 -11.40 4.78
C GLY A 48 9.16 -10.41 3.65
N LEU A 49 8.13 -9.65 3.22
CA LEU A 49 8.28 -8.62 2.18
C LEU A 49 9.17 -7.46 2.64
N ILE A 50 9.10 -7.05 3.91
CA ILE A 50 9.98 -6.00 4.46
C ILE A 50 11.43 -6.47 4.43
N PHE A 51 11.72 -7.69 4.90
CA PHE A 51 13.07 -8.24 4.85
C PHE A 51 13.56 -8.47 3.42
N PHE A 52 12.70 -8.93 2.53
CA PHE A 52 13.01 -9.10 1.13
C PHE A 52 13.34 -7.75 0.46
N SER A 53 12.57 -6.71 0.72
CA SER A 53 12.83 -5.36 0.22
C SER A 53 14.18 -4.82 0.73
N ALA A 54 14.45 -5.01 2.04
CA ALA A 54 15.74 -4.63 2.62
C ALA A 54 16.90 -5.42 1.98
N TYR A 55 16.74 -6.73 1.81
CA TYR A 55 17.72 -7.58 1.15
C TYR A 55 18.03 -7.09 -0.27
N LEU A 56 16.99 -6.85 -1.08
CA LEU A 56 17.15 -6.30 -2.43
C LEU A 56 17.89 -4.96 -2.39
N PHE A 57 17.52 -4.10 -1.44
CA PHE A 57 18.14 -2.79 -1.30
C PHE A 57 19.63 -2.87 -0.98
N PHE A 58 20.07 -3.78 -0.11
CA PHE A 58 21.45 -3.88 0.32
C PHE A 58 22.33 -4.79 -0.56
N THR A 59 21.75 -5.66 -1.38
CA THR A 59 22.50 -6.62 -2.20
C THR A 59 22.88 -6.05 -3.58
N THR A 60 22.31 -4.92 -3.98
CA THR A 60 22.63 -4.32 -5.29
C THR A 60 23.97 -3.57 -5.21
N ASP A 61 25.02 -4.15 -5.81
CA ASP A 61 26.42 -3.71 -5.72
C ASP A 61 26.69 -2.28 -6.23
N ASN A 62 25.82 -1.72 -7.04
CA ASN A 62 25.97 -0.40 -7.65
C ASN A 62 25.68 0.78 -6.70
N ARG A 63 25.47 0.54 -5.42
CA ARG A 63 25.08 1.57 -4.43
C ARG A 63 26.23 2.17 -3.63
N ILE A 64 27.43 1.66 -3.82
CA ILE A 64 28.66 2.18 -3.18
C ILE A 64 29.29 3.26 -4.06
N ILE A 65 28.49 3.96 -4.85
CA ILE A 65 29.03 5.03 -5.70
C ILE A 65 28.89 6.33 -4.94
N ASN A 66 30.04 6.99 -4.77
CA ASN A 66 30.15 8.34 -4.26
C ASN A 66 29.03 9.23 -4.82
N ASP A 67 28.52 10.13 -3.99
CA ASP A 67 27.45 11.09 -4.24
C ASP A 67 27.61 11.94 -5.53
N PHE A 68 28.66 11.73 -6.30
CA PHE A 68 29.05 12.55 -7.45
C PHE A 68 28.65 12.01 -8.83
N GLU A 69 28.38 10.71 -8.99
CA GLU A 69 28.11 10.14 -10.33
C GLU A 69 26.96 9.11 -10.33
N GLY A 70 25.73 9.52 -10.01
CA GLY A 70 24.56 8.68 -10.24
C GLY A 70 23.69 8.38 -9.01
N GLY A 71 24.00 8.99 -7.90
CA GLY A 71 23.11 8.99 -6.71
C GLY A 71 21.89 9.88 -6.94
N LEU A 72 20.81 9.59 -6.22
CA LEU A 72 19.65 10.46 -6.18
C LEU A 72 19.93 11.62 -5.23
N ASP A 73 19.65 12.85 -5.67
CA ASP A 73 19.60 14.00 -4.78
C ASP A 73 18.49 13.81 -3.72
N ALA A 74 18.68 14.38 -2.54
CA ALA A 74 17.74 14.26 -1.43
C ALA A 74 16.31 14.66 -1.82
N ASN A 75 16.16 15.69 -2.65
CA ASN A 75 14.85 16.10 -3.17
C ASN A 75 14.24 15.04 -4.09
N GLN A 76 15.04 14.42 -4.95
CA GLN A 76 14.60 13.34 -5.83
C GLN A 76 14.18 12.11 -5.04
N GLN A 77 14.95 11.75 -4.01
CA GLN A 77 14.59 10.66 -3.11
C GLN A 77 13.26 10.92 -2.41
N ALA A 78 13.04 12.13 -1.91
CA ALA A 78 11.79 12.50 -1.26
C ALA A 78 10.59 12.43 -2.21
N VAL A 79 10.74 12.90 -3.44
CA VAL A 79 9.69 12.82 -4.47
C VAL A 79 9.38 11.37 -4.83
N ILE A 80 10.41 10.54 -5.08
CA ILE A 80 10.23 9.13 -5.44
C ILE A 80 9.60 8.36 -4.26
N PHE A 81 10.02 8.64 -3.02
CA PHE A 81 9.42 8.06 -1.83
C PHE A 81 7.93 8.38 -1.75
N PHE A 82 7.57 9.65 -1.90
CA PHE A 82 6.18 10.09 -1.85
C PHE A 82 5.33 9.44 -2.94
N LEU A 83 5.82 9.44 -4.19
CA LEU A 83 5.13 8.81 -5.32
C LEU A 83 4.97 7.31 -5.11
N SER A 84 5.98 6.64 -4.59
CA SER A 84 5.95 5.22 -4.30
C SER A 84 4.95 4.88 -3.19
N ALA A 85 4.95 5.65 -2.10
CA ALA A 85 4.00 5.48 -1.00
C ALA A 85 2.56 5.72 -1.45
N LEU A 86 2.33 6.77 -2.24
CA LEU A 86 1.02 7.09 -2.80
C LEU A 86 0.53 6.00 -3.75
N SER A 87 1.40 5.53 -4.64
CA SER A 87 1.10 4.42 -5.56
C SER A 87 0.77 3.14 -4.81
N SER A 88 1.50 2.84 -3.74
CA SER A 88 1.26 1.69 -2.86
C SER A 88 -0.12 1.77 -2.20
N PHE A 89 -0.51 2.93 -1.72
CA PHE A 89 -1.83 3.14 -1.13
C PHE A 89 -2.96 2.88 -2.13
N PHE A 90 -2.89 3.45 -3.33
CA PHE A 90 -3.87 3.21 -4.38
C PHE A 90 -3.90 1.75 -4.82
N PHE A 91 -2.73 1.15 -5.02
CA PHE A 91 -2.61 -0.26 -5.39
C PHE A 91 -3.26 -1.17 -4.35
N THR A 92 -2.93 -0.97 -3.06
CA THR A 92 -3.53 -1.73 -1.97
C THR A 92 -5.05 -1.58 -1.94
N GLY A 93 -5.57 -0.37 -2.12
CA GLY A 93 -7.01 -0.10 -2.14
C GLY A 93 -7.70 -0.79 -3.31
N LEU A 94 -7.13 -0.75 -4.51
CA LEU A 94 -7.66 -1.42 -5.69
C LEU A 94 -7.65 -2.95 -5.53
N VAL A 95 -6.52 -3.51 -5.11
CA VAL A 95 -6.37 -4.95 -4.92
C VAL A 95 -7.31 -5.44 -3.82
N ALA A 96 -7.34 -4.79 -2.66
CA ALA A 96 -8.25 -5.16 -1.59
C ALA A 96 -9.72 -5.04 -2.01
N SER A 97 -10.08 -4.03 -2.80
CA SER A 97 -11.43 -3.86 -3.35
C SER A 97 -11.83 -5.02 -4.26
N THR A 98 -10.92 -5.53 -5.09
CA THR A 98 -11.20 -6.67 -5.97
C THR A 98 -11.34 -7.98 -5.19
N PHE A 99 -10.44 -8.24 -4.24
CA PHE A 99 -10.46 -9.46 -3.43
C PHE A 99 -11.60 -9.52 -2.43
N ASN A 100 -11.98 -8.38 -1.83
CA ASN A 100 -13.11 -8.32 -0.88
C ASN A 100 -14.48 -8.27 -1.56
N SER A 101 -14.53 -8.34 -2.88
CA SER A 101 -15.75 -8.31 -3.69
C SER A 101 -16.78 -9.39 -3.32
N SER A 102 -16.31 -10.52 -2.83
CA SER A 102 -17.09 -11.73 -2.70
C SER A 102 -17.76 -11.93 -1.32
N THR A 103 -17.41 -11.18 -0.28
CA THR A 103 -17.72 -11.59 1.09
C THR A 103 -18.68 -10.66 1.86
N HIS A 104 -19.04 -9.49 1.33
CA HIS A 104 -19.96 -8.58 2.04
C HIS A 104 -21.39 -8.64 1.49
N LYS A 105 -22.15 -9.67 1.90
CA LYS A 105 -23.60 -9.56 2.01
C LYS A 105 -23.93 -8.75 3.26
N LYS A 106 -24.47 -7.55 3.03
CA LYS A 106 -25.31 -6.73 3.91
C LYS A 106 -25.04 -6.74 5.40
N SER A 107 -24.38 -5.73 5.89
CA SER A 107 -24.75 -5.13 7.16
C SER A 107 -25.26 -3.72 6.88
N THR A 108 -26.58 -3.59 6.87
CA THR A 108 -27.29 -2.33 6.77
C THR A 108 -27.28 -1.67 8.16
N GLN A 109 -26.20 -0.99 8.49
CA GLN A 109 -26.22 -0.05 9.61
C GLN A 109 -25.69 1.31 9.11
N ASN A 110 -26.56 2.32 9.19
CA ASN A 110 -26.25 3.72 8.96
C ASN A 110 -25.31 4.22 10.07
N ILE A 111 -24.05 3.91 9.97
CA ILE A 111 -23.04 4.46 10.85
C ILE A 111 -22.31 5.54 10.04
N GLY A 112 -22.53 6.81 10.42
CA GLY A 112 -21.89 7.95 9.77
C GLY A 112 -20.40 8.07 10.13
N GLY A 113 -19.64 8.78 9.30
CA GLY A 113 -18.23 9.09 9.54
C GLY A 113 -17.26 7.98 9.16
N LEU A 114 -16.07 7.99 9.77
CA LEU A 114 -15.00 7.03 9.48
C LEU A 114 -15.38 5.57 9.81
N ALA A 115 -16.33 5.35 10.71
CA ALA A 115 -16.83 4.02 11.02
C ALA A 115 -17.55 3.36 9.83
N SER A 116 -18.08 4.13 8.89
CA SER A 116 -18.67 3.59 7.65
C SER A 116 -17.62 2.93 6.76
N TYR A 117 -16.40 3.46 6.72
CA TYR A 117 -15.30 2.90 5.92
C TYR A 117 -14.79 1.55 6.45
N ARG A 118 -15.10 1.22 7.68
CA ARG A 118 -14.79 -0.09 8.25
C ARG A 118 -15.61 -1.22 7.60
N ASN A 119 -16.83 -0.92 7.15
CA ASN A 119 -17.79 -1.92 6.71
C ASN A 119 -18.13 -1.88 5.20
N TYR A 120 -17.77 -0.79 4.49
CA TYR A 120 -18.07 -0.62 3.07
C TYR A 120 -16.81 -0.64 2.22
N ARG A 121 -16.95 -1.04 0.95
CA ARG A 121 -15.87 -0.89 -0.04
C ARG A 121 -15.61 0.58 -0.30
N LEU A 122 -14.34 0.94 -0.48
CA LEU A 122 -13.96 2.30 -0.88
C LEU A 122 -14.76 2.79 -2.10
N ILE A 123 -14.90 1.94 -3.11
CA ILE A 123 -15.63 2.27 -4.35
C ILE A 123 -17.12 2.45 -4.09
N GLU A 124 -17.75 1.61 -3.27
CA GLU A 124 -19.16 1.75 -2.93
C GLU A 124 -19.44 2.98 -2.07
N SER A 125 -18.55 3.28 -1.12
CA SER A 125 -18.68 4.47 -0.28
C SER A 125 -18.53 5.77 -1.08
N LEU A 126 -17.60 5.79 -2.01
CA LEU A 126 -17.42 6.92 -2.94
C LEU A 126 -18.64 7.08 -3.86
N ASN A 127 -19.13 6.00 -4.45
CA ASN A 127 -20.27 6.05 -5.36
C ASN A 127 -21.56 6.51 -4.65
N LYS A 128 -21.78 6.03 -3.42
CA LYS A 128 -22.91 6.47 -2.58
C LYS A 128 -22.82 7.95 -2.22
N LYS A 129 -21.61 8.45 -1.93
CA LYS A 129 -21.38 9.86 -1.65
C LYS A 129 -21.63 10.74 -2.88
N TRP A 130 -21.22 10.29 -4.07
CA TRP A 130 -21.48 10.98 -5.34
C TRP A 130 -22.96 11.04 -5.69
N MET A 131 -23.74 9.99 -5.42
CA MET A 131 -25.18 9.99 -5.64
C MET A 131 -25.92 10.97 -4.70
N ASN A 132 -25.53 11.01 -3.42
CA ASN A 132 -26.16 11.94 -2.46
C ASN A 132 -25.79 13.43 -2.67
N LEU A 133 -24.77 13.72 -3.45
CA LEU A 133 -24.42 15.11 -3.84
C LEU A 133 -25.17 15.59 -5.10
N ARG A 134 -25.94 14.71 -5.73
CA ARG A 134 -26.73 15.00 -6.94
C ARG A 134 -28.22 15.25 -6.66
N GLU A 135 -28.68 14.97 -5.44
CA GLU A 135 -29.99 15.35 -4.93
C GLU A 135 -29.94 16.69 -4.20
#